data_7dda94fc857483df56af3a513841ab98
#
_entry.id   7dda94fc857483df56af3a513841ab98
#
_cell.length_a   1.000
_cell.length_b   1.000
_cell.length_c   1.000
_cell.angle_alpha   90.00
_cell.angle_beta   90.00
_cell.angle_gamma   90.00
#
_symmetry.space_group_name_H-M   'P 1'
#
loop_
_entity.id
_entity.type
_entity.pdbx_description
1 polymer ?
#
loop_
_entity_poly.entity_id
_entity_poly.type
_entity_poly.pdbx_seq_one_letter_code
_entity_poly.pdbx_strand_id
1 'polypeptide(L)'
;MLWVRWRRGTLIGREDDLASRAELLARVRAKQQAGSTLAKPLRIILEFEKPRAADAIAAAINERLQIRVEAARLSEAHGLEGAHDGLAQFMAVTIIGVEAADVADSPFELGYALADATDAVTAEPELGTDFYIVPRTGERQLEGIDKFPPGCWVDPKDDPTAEQPRWAVKKIKAEDAWSLAPKPGGKAKGEGVLVFQPDTGVADHVELEPGMVDLNLAYDFINNKKGAADPMDYSGNPGHGTGTSSVVASRESGKIAGAAPLATLVPLRAVTSVIVFDHGRVAVAVEYARRNGARVITMSLGGAFSSALHTAIRGAIHDGIIVMAAAGNCVGFVVWPARYDEVIAVAGYNINDRPWIGSCHGNEVDITAPGEFVPRANRAPQNGGSPIDVHGGQGTSFAVALTAGVAALWIGHFGITTIRKSLRSGETVQDRFVALLQETSWQPPGFDTSQFGAGIIDAVKLLKHGLQPQAAEPEMVAEPEMVFADSLRSVRTMLAELAPSSMEAVADASAGPPNSRRYAAELSHLALLKRKKMTSGVALERVAVDTPPSETLQRELTQAGRTDLLAALS
;
A
#
# COMPACT_ATOMS: atom_id res chain seq x y z
N MET A 1 11.92 -26.21 -47.62
CA MET A 1 11.55 -27.36 -46.79
C MET A 1 12.70 -27.72 -45.89
N LEU A 2 12.69 -27.27 -44.66
CA LEU A 2 13.58 -27.74 -43.60
C LEU A 2 12.76 -27.70 -42.31
N TRP A 3 12.36 -28.89 -41.91
CA TRP A 3 11.68 -29.19 -40.66
C TRP A 3 12.71 -29.18 -39.56
N VAL A 4 12.61 -28.23 -38.60
CA VAL A 4 13.35 -28.28 -37.34
C VAL A 4 12.48 -28.98 -36.31
N ARG A 5 12.88 -30.18 -35.95
CA ARG A 5 12.33 -30.97 -34.85
C ARG A 5 12.66 -30.28 -33.51
N TRP A 6 11.64 -29.80 -32.82
CA TRP A 6 11.73 -29.51 -31.39
C TRP A 6 11.84 -30.79 -30.59
N ARG A 7 13.02 -31.03 -30.04
CA ARG A 7 13.14 -32.05 -28.98
C ARG A 7 12.51 -31.47 -27.71
N ARG A 8 11.63 -32.26 -27.06
CA ARG A 8 11.20 -32.04 -25.69
C ARG A 8 12.45 -32.06 -24.79
N GLY A 9 12.91 -30.92 -24.40
CA GLY A 9 13.87 -30.78 -23.31
C GLY A 9 13.11 -30.88 -22.01
N THR A 10 13.39 -31.88 -21.23
CA THR A 10 13.06 -32.00 -19.82
C THR A 10 13.61 -30.73 -19.13
N LEU A 11 12.75 -29.92 -18.55
CA LEU A 11 13.13 -28.90 -17.58
C LEU A 11 13.66 -29.66 -16.35
N ILE A 12 14.95 -29.94 -16.35
CA ILE A 12 15.69 -30.25 -15.13
C ILE A 12 15.84 -28.89 -14.44
N GLY A 13 14.96 -28.57 -13.48
CA GLY A 13 15.20 -27.51 -12.52
C GLY A 13 16.54 -27.80 -11.87
N ARG A 14 17.47 -26.86 -11.95
CA ARG A 14 18.72 -26.93 -11.20
C ARG A 14 18.37 -26.84 -9.72
N GLU A 15 18.35 -27.97 -9.03
CA GLU A 15 18.34 -28.04 -7.56
C GLU A 15 19.60 -27.40 -6.91
N ASP A 16 20.58 -27.01 -7.74
CA ASP A 16 21.92 -26.59 -7.30
C ASP A 16 22.11 -25.06 -7.15
N ASP A 17 21.12 -24.21 -7.40
CA ASP A 17 21.31 -22.75 -7.48
C ASP A 17 20.92 -21.97 -6.21
N LEU A 18 20.40 -22.61 -5.16
CA LEU A 18 20.13 -21.95 -3.87
C LEU A 18 21.35 -22.07 -2.96
N ALA A 19 21.95 -20.93 -2.63
CA ALA A 19 22.95 -20.90 -1.56
C ALA A 19 22.32 -21.42 -0.27
N SER A 20 22.86 -22.48 0.31
CA SER A 20 22.43 -22.95 1.61
C SER A 20 22.53 -21.83 2.65
N ARG A 21 21.71 -21.86 3.71
CA ARG A 21 21.79 -20.86 4.80
C ARG A 21 23.24 -20.66 5.28
N ALA A 22 24.03 -21.73 5.36
CA ALA A 22 25.41 -21.68 5.80
C ALA A 22 26.30 -20.90 4.81
N GLU A 23 26.13 -21.10 3.51
CA GLU A 23 26.83 -20.37 2.44
C GLU A 23 26.44 -18.91 2.42
N LEU A 24 25.14 -18.59 2.55
CA LEU A 24 24.63 -17.24 2.65
C LEU A 24 25.27 -16.48 3.83
N LEU A 25 25.27 -17.08 5.03
CA LEU A 25 25.90 -16.49 6.22
C LEU A 25 27.43 -16.34 6.06
N ALA A 26 28.10 -17.29 5.40
CA ALA A 26 29.52 -17.18 5.09
C ALA A 26 29.81 -16.01 4.14
N ARG A 27 28.97 -15.83 3.11
CA ARG A 27 29.07 -14.70 2.16
C ARG A 27 28.88 -13.35 2.87
N VAL A 28 27.88 -13.24 3.75
CA VAL A 28 27.63 -12.04 4.55
C VAL A 28 28.86 -11.70 5.43
N ARG A 29 29.40 -12.69 6.15
CA ARG A 29 30.60 -12.50 6.98
C ARG A 29 31.83 -12.06 6.15
N ALA A 30 32.07 -12.69 5.00
CA ALA A 30 33.15 -12.31 4.10
C ALA A 30 33.02 -10.86 3.60
N LYS A 31 31.81 -10.44 3.26
CA LYS A 31 31.51 -9.05 2.86
C LYS A 31 31.83 -8.06 3.99
N GLN A 32 31.43 -8.38 5.22
CA GLN A 32 31.72 -7.55 6.39
C GLN A 32 33.21 -7.44 6.72
N GLN A 33 34.00 -8.50 6.43
CA GLN A 33 35.44 -8.48 6.61
C GLN A 33 36.13 -7.59 5.56
N ALA A 34 35.58 -7.51 4.35
CA ALA A 34 36.09 -6.67 3.27
C ALA A 34 35.97 -5.16 3.52
N GLY A 35 35.15 -4.73 4.48
CA GLY A 35 35.16 -3.34 5.00
C GLY A 35 34.57 -2.28 4.05
N SER A 36 33.46 -2.55 3.36
CA SER A 36 32.82 -1.58 2.48
C SER A 36 31.90 -0.63 3.25
N THR A 37 32.04 0.68 3.03
CA THR A 37 31.03 1.68 3.44
C THR A 37 29.97 1.78 2.34
N LEU A 38 28.75 1.38 2.62
CA LEU A 38 27.67 1.29 1.62
C LEU A 38 26.72 2.46 1.75
N ALA A 39 26.19 2.93 0.61
CA ALA A 39 25.21 4.00 0.56
C ALA A 39 23.81 3.56 1.05
N LYS A 40 23.47 2.28 0.90
CA LYS A 40 22.18 1.70 1.27
C LYS A 40 22.38 0.30 1.89
N PRO A 41 22.71 0.20 3.17
CA PRO A 41 22.83 -1.10 3.83
C PRO A 41 21.49 -1.81 3.88
N LEU A 42 21.50 -3.14 3.75
CA LEU A 42 20.31 -3.97 3.89
C LEU A 42 19.76 -3.86 5.32
N ARG A 43 18.47 -3.62 5.42
CA ARG A 43 17.74 -3.64 6.67
C ARG A 43 16.70 -4.74 6.66
N ILE A 44 16.50 -5.37 7.81
CA ILE A 44 15.47 -6.39 8.02
C ILE A 44 14.65 -5.97 9.24
N ILE A 45 13.33 -5.93 9.08
CA ILE A 45 12.40 -5.67 10.16
C ILE A 45 12.11 -6.98 10.85
N LEU A 46 12.37 -7.05 12.15
CA LEU A 46 12.04 -8.19 13.01
C LEU A 46 10.87 -7.81 13.91
N GLU A 47 9.86 -8.68 13.97
CA GLU A 47 8.74 -8.55 14.87
C GLU A 47 8.91 -9.48 16.07
N PHE A 48 8.61 -8.96 17.26
CA PHE A 48 8.63 -9.72 18.51
C PHE A 48 7.24 -9.72 19.16
N GLU A 49 6.92 -10.74 19.95
CA GLU A 49 5.67 -10.75 20.73
C GLU A 49 5.61 -9.60 21.75
N LYS A 50 6.78 -9.17 22.24
CA LYS A 50 6.94 -8.05 23.19
C LYS A 50 8.13 -7.21 22.81
N PRO A 51 8.13 -5.90 23.11
CA PRO A 51 9.27 -5.04 22.87
C PRO A 51 10.58 -5.60 23.47
N ARG A 52 11.66 -5.53 22.72
CA ARG A 52 13.01 -6.00 23.07
C ARG A 52 14.00 -4.83 23.06
N ALA A 53 15.09 -4.98 23.80
CA ALA A 53 16.18 -4.01 23.77
C ALA A 53 17.05 -4.22 22.51
N ALA A 54 17.38 -3.14 21.82
CA ALA A 54 18.17 -3.16 20.58
C ALA A 54 19.54 -3.85 20.78
N ASP A 55 20.25 -3.49 21.85
CA ASP A 55 21.58 -4.07 22.16
C ASP A 55 21.51 -5.59 22.38
N ALA A 56 20.43 -6.08 23.02
CA ALA A 56 20.24 -7.51 23.23
C ALA A 56 20.03 -8.28 21.93
N ILE A 57 19.33 -7.68 20.96
CA ILE A 57 19.12 -8.25 19.63
C ILE A 57 20.43 -8.29 18.86
N ALA A 58 21.17 -7.17 18.81
CA ALA A 58 22.46 -7.09 18.13
C ALA A 58 23.48 -8.09 18.74
N ALA A 59 23.51 -8.21 20.07
CA ALA A 59 24.36 -9.17 20.76
C ALA A 59 24.01 -10.62 20.40
N ALA A 60 22.72 -11.00 20.42
CA ALA A 60 22.28 -12.35 20.07
C ALA A 60 22.62 -12.74 18.62
N ILE A 61 22.45 -11.81 17.67
CA ILE A 61 22.83 -12.02 16.27
C ILE A 61 24.35 -12.21 16.14
N ASN A 62 25.13 -11.35 16.78
CA ASN A 62 26.59 -11.46 16.72
C ASN A 62 27.10 -12.76 17.36
N GLU A 63 26.55 -13.15 18.52
CA GLU A 63 26.94 -14.36 19.21
C GLU A 63 26.60 -15.63 18.40
N ARG A 64 25.37 -15.73 17.89
CA ARG A 64 24.87 -16.94 17.24
C ARG A 64 25.27 -17.06 15.77
N LEU A 65 25.34 -15.92 15.05
CA LEU A 65 25.59 -15.92 13.61
C LEU A 65 26.94 -15.32 13.21
N GLN A 66 27.64 -14.65 14.12
CA GLN A 66 28.91 -13.94 13.86
C GLN A 66 28.74 -12.85 12.77
N ILE A 67 27.59 -12.18 12.77
CA ILE A 67 27.23 -11.08 11.87
C ILE A 67 27.14 -9.79 12.68
N ARG A 68 27.79 -8.73 12.19
CA ARG A 68 27.72 -7.40 12.80
C ARG A 68 26.49 -6.66 12.30
N VAL A 69 25.67 -6.19 13.22
CA VAL A 69 24.45 -5.44 12.95
C VAL A 69 24.32 -4.24 13.86
N GLU A 70 23.52 -3.28 13.42
CA GLU A 70 22.95 -2.23 14.24
C GLU A 70 21.45 -2.49 14.36
N ALA A 71 20.90 -2.41 15.56
CA ALA A 71 19.49 -2.57 15.80
C ALA A 71 18.91 -1.29 16.42
N ALA A 72 17.71 -0.92 16.00
CA ALA A 72 16.95 0.21 16.55
C ALA A 72 15.45 -0.13 16.48
N ARG A 73 14.63 0.55 17.26
CA ARG A 73 13.17 0.47 17.04
C ARG A 73 12.86 0.92 15.62
N LEU A 74 11.86 0.30 15.00
CA LEU A 74 11.47 0.65 13.62
C LEU A 74 11.14 2.13 13.49
N SER A 75 10.41 2.69 14.44
CA SER A 75 10.06 4.12 14.47
C SER A 75 11.30 5.02 14.55
N GLU A 76 12.25 4.70 15.43
CA GLU A 76 13.50 5.45 15.60
C GLU A 76 14.39 5.36 14.36
N ALA A 77 14.48 4.20 13.73
CA ALA A 77 15.24 3.98 12.50
C ALA A 77 14.75 4.85 11.32
N HIS A 78 13.50 5.30 11.40
CA HIS A 78 12.88 6.20 10.42
C HIS A 78 12.59 7.61 11.00
N GLY A 79 13.28 8.02 12.06
CA GLY A 79 13.26 9.40 12.58
C GLY A 79 12.04 9.76 13.41
N LEU A 80 11.23 8.78 13.85
CA LEU A 80 10.10 9.01 14.75
C LEU A 80 10.45 8.58 16.18
N GLU A 81 10.72 9.54 17.03
CA GLU A 81 11.01 9.34 18.44
C GLU A 81 9.74 9.44 19.31
N GLY A 82 9.79 8.93 20.55
CA GLY A 82 8.78 9.15 21.58
C GLY A 82 8.28 7.90 22.29
N ALA A 83 7.64 8.11 23.46
CA ALA A 83 7.31 7.05 24.41
C ALA A 83 6.09 6.18 24.02
N HIS A 84 5.17 6.71 23.24
CA HIS A 84 3.94 5.99 22.84
C HIS A 84 4.09 5.42 21.43
N ASP A 85 4.91 4.37 21.30
CA ASP A 85 5.20 3.74 20.02
C ASP A 85 4.28 2.51 19.79
N GLY A 86 3.31 2.67 18.88
CA GLY A 86 2.44 1.58 18.45
C GLY A 86 3.18 0.45 17.70
N LEU A 87 4.44 0.71 17.33
CA LEU A 87 5.33 -0.23 16.64
C LEU A 87 6.48 -0.73 17.53
N ALA A 88 6.36 -0.61 18.85
CA ALA A 88 7.43 -0.93 19.79
C ALA A 88 7.94 -2.38 19.74
N GLN A 89 7.13 -3.32 19.23
CA GLN A 89 7.53 -4.72 19.00
C GLN A 89 8.33 -4.93 17.72
N PHE A 90 8.46 -3.91 16.86
CA PHE A 90 9.21 -4.01 15.61
C PHE A 90 10.59 -3.37 15.72
N MET A 91 11.59 -4.13 15.31
CA MET A 91 13.00 -3.72 15.32
C MET A 91 13.55 -3.70 13.90
N ALA A 92 14.16 -2.60 13.52
CA ALA A 92 14.93 -2.47 12.29
C ALA A 92 16.38 -2.92 12.57
N VAL A 93 16.80 -4.00 11.92
CA VAL A 93 18.15 -4.56 12.02
C VAL A 93 18.90 -4.24 10.73
N THR A 94 19.88 -3.35 10.82
CA THR A 94 20.75 -2.95 9.70
C THR A 94 21.98 -3.85 9.66
N ILE A 95 22.21 -4.52 8.54
CA ILE A 95 23.35 -5.42 8.37
C ILE A 95 24.54 -4.62 7.85
N ILE A 96 25.55 -4.44 8.69
CA ILE A 96 26.70 -3.59 8.41
C ILE A 96 27.47 -4.12 7.20
N GLY A 97 27.71 -3.27 6.19
CA GLY A 97 28.52 -3.60 5.02
C GLY A 97 27.88 -4.58 4.02
N VAL A 98 26.55 -4.78 4.07
CA VAL A 98 25.78 -5.65 3.15
C VAL A 98 24.63 -4.87 2.52
N GLU A 99 24.49 -4.96 1.20
CA GLU A 99 23.37 -4.41 0.43
C GLU A 99 22.39 -5.52 0.02
N ALA A 100 21.17 -5.16 -0.37
CA ALA A 100 20.17 -6.11 -0.86
C ALA A 100 20.69 -6.96 -2.03
N ALA A 101 21.48 -6.36 -2.93
CA ALA A 101 22.09 -7.05 -4.07
C ALA A 101 23.07 -8.18 -3.67
N ASP A 102 23.71 -8.10 -2.50
CA ASP A 102 24.66 -9.12 -2.01
C ASP A 102 23.96 -10.42 -1.59
N VAL A 103 22.67 -10.37 -1.36
CA VAL A 103 21.81 -11.48 -0.92
C VAL A 103 20.56 -11.65 -1.81
N ALA A 104 20.65 -11.19 -3.06
CA ALA A 104 19.53 -11.11 -3.99
C ALA A 104 18.85 -12.47 -4.26
N ASP A 105 19.60 -13.55 -4.18
CA ASP A 105 19.14 -14.92 -4.33
C ASP A 105 18.30 -15.43 -3.13
N SER A 106 18.51 -14.87 -1.92
CA SER A 106 17.86 -15.39 -0.70
C SER A 106 17.69 -14.33 0.42
N PRO A 107 17.07 -13.17 0.16
CA PRO A 107 16.95 -12.11 1.18
C PRO A 107 16.07 -12.54 2.36
N PHE A 108 15.02 -13.33 2.12
CA PHE A 108 14.15 -13.86 3.17
C PHE A 108 14.84 -14.94 4.00
N GLU A 109 15.71 -15.79 3.42
CA GLU A 109 16.47 -16.78 4.18
C GLU A 109 17.39 -16.11 5.22
N LEU A 110 18.01 -14.97 4.85
CA LEU A 110 18.77 -14.18 5.81
C LEU A 110 17.87 -13.63 6.92
N GLY A 111 16.68 -13.15 6.57
CA GLY A 111 15.67 -12.71 7.53
C GLY A 111 15.30 -13.81 8.53
N TYR A 112 15.05 -15.02 8.06
CA TYR A 112 14.74 -16.16 8.92
C TYR A 112 15.92 -16.59 9.79
N ALA A 113 17.14 -16.49 9.29
CA ALA A 113 18.32 -16.75 10.13
C ALA A 113 18.43 -15.76 11.29
N LEU A 114 18.15 -14.47 11.04
CA LEU A 114 18.11 -13.44 12.10
C LEU A 114 16.96 -13.68 13.08
N ALA A 115 15.78 -14.03 12.57
CA ALA A 115 14.61 -14.35 13.40
C ALA A 115 14.88 -15.54 14.33
N ASP A 116 15.47 -16.62 13.80
CA ASP A 116 15.83 -17.80 14.59
C ASP A 116 16.91 -17.48 15.65
N ALA A 117 17.82 -16.56 15.33
CA ALA A 117 18.87 -16.14 16.28
C ALA A 117 18.34 -15.24 17.40
N THR A 118 17.17 -14.64 17.24
CA THR A 118 16.62 -13.64 18.17
C THR A 118 15.26 -14.01 18.76
N ASP A 119 14.70 -15.16 18.37
CA ASP A 119 13.33 -15.59 18.69
C ASP A 119 12.27 -14.58 18.20
N ALA A 120 12.50 -13.95 17.04
CA ALA A 120 11.52 -13.08 16.39
C ALA A 120 10.42 -13.90 15.71
N VAL A 121 9.20 -13.36 15.71
CA VAL A 121 8.01 -14.00 15.12
C VAL A 121 8.05 -13.94 13.60
N THR A 122 8.40 -12.76 13.04
CA THR A 122 8.49 -12.52 11.60
C THR A 122 9.78 -11.80 11.24
N ALA A 123 10.15 -11.86 9.97
CA ALA A 123 11.26 -11.12 9.40
C ALA A 123 10.87 -10.59 8.02
N GLU A 124 10.98 -9.28 7.81
CA GLU A 124 10.65 -8.59 6.57
C GLU A 124 11.88 -7.84 6.05
N PRO A 125 12.56 -8.32 5.00
CA PRO A 125 13.65 -7.56 4.37
C PRO A 125 13.13 -6.27 3.73
N GLU A 126 13.75 -5.14 4.02
CA GLU A 126 13.45 -3.87 3.34
C GLU A 126 14.10 -3.84 1.95
N LEU A 127 13.40 -4.39 0.97
CA LEU A 127 13.81 -4.47 -0.42
C LEU A 127 13.15 -3.34 -1.21
N GLY A 128 13.93 -2.38 -1.67
CA GLY A 128 13.42 -1.27 -2.48
C GLY A 128 12.83 -1.77 -3.81
N THR A 129 11.97 -0.98 -4.43
CA THR A 129 11.36 -1.31 -5.73
C THR A 129 12.41 -1.55 -6.81
N ASP A 130 13.51 -0.82 -6.78
CA ASP A 130 14.68 -0.95 -7.67
C ASP A 130 15.42 -2.30 -7.52
N PHE A 131 15.23 -3.01 -6.42
CA PHE A 131 15.72 -4.38 -6.26
C PHE A 131 15.03 -5.36 -7.21
N TYR A 132 13.72 -5.20 -7.42
CA TYR A 132 12.92 -6.10 -8.25
C TYR A 132 12.73 -5.61 -9.69
N ILE A 133 12.87 -4.31 -9.93
CA ILE A 133 12.52 -3.67 -11.19
C ILE A 133 13.73 -2.86 -11.67
N VAL A 134 14.39 -3.32 -12.74
CA VAL A 134 15.43 -2.52 -13.41
C VAL A 134 14.77 -1.63 -14.46
N PRO A 135 14.87 -0.30 -14.33
CA PRO A 135 14.47 0.60 -15.40
C PRO A 135 15.34 0.33 -16.65
N ARG A 136 14.76 0.36 -17.85
CA ARG A 136 15.54 0.32 -19.09
C ARG A 136 16.46 1.54 -19.14
N THR A 137 17.76 1.29 -19.27
CA THR A 137 18.76 2.35 -19.46
C THR A 137 18.52 3.03 -20.81
N GLY A 138 18.28 4.34 -20.80
CA GLY A 138 18.18 5.18 -22.01
C GLY A 138 16.77 5.65 -22.38
N GLU A 139 15.71 5.11 -21.82
CA GLU A 139 14.37 5.64 -22.00
C GLU A 139 14.06 6.64 -20.89
N ARG A 140 13.67 7.87 -21.23
CA ARG A 140 13.10 8.83 -20.27
C ARG A 140 11.89 8.16 -19.63
N GLN A 141 11.90 8.08 -18.32
CA GLN A 141 10.77 7.54 -17.55
C GLN A 141 9.58 8.48 -17.76
N LEU A 142 8.68 8.09 -18.63
CA LEU A 142 7.36 8.69 -18.71
C LEU A 142 6.58 8.27 -17.44
N GLU A 143 5.77 9.16 -16.91
CA GLU A 143 4.92 8.88 -15.74
C GLU A 143 4.17 7.57 -15.94
N GLY A 144 4.56 6.52 -15.26
CA GLY A 144 3.80 5.29 -15.06
C GLY A 144 3.13 4.60 -16.25
N ILE A 145 2.80 5.35 -17.28
CA ILE A 145 1.96 4.93 -18.43
C ILE A 145 2.70 3.95 -19.33
N ASP A 146 3.99 4.18 -19.61
CA ASP A 146 4.76 3.34 -20.55
C ASP A 146 5.33 2.06 -19.92
N LYS A 147 5.13 1.86 -18.62
CA LYS A 147 5.68 0.73 -17.87
C LYS A 147 4.72 -0.43 -17.68
N PHE A 148 3.50 -0.30 -18.12
CA PHE A 148 2.44 -1.28 -17.89
C PHE A 148 2.13 -2.11 -19.12
N PRO A 149 1.57 -3.32 -18.93
CA PRO A 149 1.22 -4.21 -20.03
C PRO A 149 0.31 -3.52 -21.06
N PRO A 150 0.49 -3.77 -22.36
CA PRO A 150 -0.46 -3.34 -23.37
C PRO A 150 -1.89 -3.77 -23.02
N GLY A 151 -2.84 -2.83 -23.11
CA GLY A 151 -4.25 -3.09 -22.77
C GLY A 151 -4.64 -2.80 -21.33
N CYS A 152 -3.70 -2.38 -20.47
CA CYS A 152 -4.00 -1.98 -19.09
C CYS A 152 -4.30 -0.49 -18.94
N TRP A 153 -3.86 0.35 -19.87
CA TRP A 153 -4.05 1.80 -19.87
C TRP A 153 -4.84 2.25 -21.09
N VAL A 154 -5.64 3.29 -20.93
CA VAL A 154 -6.38 3.92 -22.01
C VAL A 154 -5.48 4.98 -22.66
N ASP A 155 -5.58 5.12 -24.00
CA ASP A 155 -4.78 6.08 -24.77
C ASP A 155 -5.01 7.51 -24.26
N PRO A 156 -3.96 8.29 -23.97
CA PRO A 156 -4.09 9.68 -23.51
C PRO A 156 -4.90 10.60 -24.42
N LYS A 157 -5.06 10.26 -25.71
CA LYS A 157 -5.92 11.02 -26.64
C LYS A 157 -7.40 11.02 -26.22
N ASP A 158 -7.81 10.04 -25.41
CA ASP A 158 -9.18 9.89 -24.92
C ASP A 158 -9.41 10.62 -23.58
N ASP A 159 -8.41 11.39 -23.09
CA ASP A 159 -8.50 12.17 -21.86
C ASP A 159 -9.51 13.32 -21.96
N PRO A 160 -10.64 13.28 -21.23
CA PRO A 160 -11.67 14.32 -21.29
C PRO A 160 -11.34 15.56 -20.43
N THR A 161 -10.19 15.60 -19.78
CA THR A 161 -9.87 16.63 -18.75
C THR A 161 -9.87 18.05 -19.32
N ALA A 162 -9.49 18.23 -20.60
CA ALA A 162 -9.46 19.54 -21.22
C ALA A 162 -10.88 20.16 -21.30
N GLU A 163 -11.88 19.36 -21.65
CA GLU A 163 -13.29 19.78 -21.83
C GLU A 163 -14.08 19.66 -20.53
N GLN A 164 -13.72 18.72 -19.67
CA GLN A 164 -14.45 18.37 -18.46
C GLN A 164 -13.52 18.29 -17.23
N PRO A 165 -12.86 19.40 -16.83
CA PRO A 165 -11.83 19.39 -15.78
C PRO A 165 -12.36 19.07 -14.36
N ARG A 166 -13.66 18.86 -14.21
CA ARG A 166 -14.32 18.54 -12.92
C ARG A 166 -15.23 17.32 -12.98
N TRP A 167 -15.12 16.52 -14.06
CA TRP A 167 -16.04 15.40 -14.25
C TRP A 167 -16.05 14.41 -13.08
N ALA A 168 -14.88 14.11 -12.50
CA ALA A 168 -14.77 13.11 -11.43
C ALA A 168 -15.45 13.54 -10.13
N VAL A 169 -15.24 14.79 -9.68
CA VAL A 169 -15.92 15.32 -8.49
C VAL A 169 -17.44 15.49 -8.70
N LYS A 170 -17.87 15.79 -9.93
CA LYS A 170 -19.31 15.80 -10.28
C LYS A 170 -19.90 14.40 -10.29
N LYS A 171 -19.17 13.41 -10.80
CA LYS A 171 -19.61 12.01 -10.85
C LYS A 171 -19.92 11.47 -9.46
N ILE A 172 -19.08 11.74 -8.46
CA ILE A 172 -19.31 11.35 -7.07
C ILE A 172 -20.20 12.34 -6.31
N LYS A 173 -20.73 13.36 -6.98
CA LYS A 173 -21.59 14.44 -6.43
C LYS A 173 -20.96 15.21 -5.26
N ALA A 174 -19.64 15.35 -5.26
CA ALA A 174 -18.94 16.13 -4.24
C ALA A 174 -19.27 17.63 -4.37
N GLU A 175 -19.33 18.20 -5.59
CA GLU A 175 -19.71 19.60 -5.81
C GLU A 175 -21.14 19.91 -5.27
N ASP A 176 -22.09 19.01 -5.50
CA ASP A 176 -23.45 19.16 -4.98
C ASP A 176 -23.46 19.07 -3.44
N ALA A 177 -22.63 18.20 -2.87
CA ALA A 177 -22.50 18.03 -1.43
C ALA A 177 -21.93 19.28 -0.73
N TRP A 178 -21.12 20.12 -1.39
CA TRP A 178 -20.58 21.35 -0.79
C TRP A 178 -21.66 22.37 -0.43
N SER A 179 -22.81 22.34 -1.10
CA SER A 179 -23.93 23.24 -0.84
C SER A 179 -24.80 22.80 0.33
N LEU A 180 -24.60 21.58 0.86
CA LEU A 180 -25.37 21.07 1.99
C LEU A 180 -24.94 21.77 3.28
N ALA A 181 -25.92 22.31 4.02
CA ALA A 181 -25.66 22.90 5.33
C ALA A 181 -25.11 21.83 6.30
N PRO A 182 -23.96 22.06 6.94
CA PRO A 182 -23.43 21.12 7.90
C PRO A 182 -24.34 20.96 9.12
N LYS A 183 -24.24 19.85 9.81
CA LYS A 183 -24.99 19.60 11.05
C LYS A 183 -24.40 20.44 12.19
N PRO A 184 -25.16 20.65 13.29
CA PRO A 184 -24.65 21.40 14.45
C PRO A 184 -23.30 20.87 14.94
N GLY A 185 -22.30 21.74 15.01
CA GLY A 185 -20.92 21.40 15.35
C GLY A 185 -20.06 20.87 14.19
N GLY A 186 -20.65 20.74 13.00
CA GLY A 186 -19.95 20.41 11.78
C GLY A 186 -19.52 21.65 10.97
N LYS A 187 -18.77 21.40 9.88
CA LYS A 187 -18.25 22.40 8.95
C LYS A 187 -18.41 21.92 7.51
N ALA A 188 -18.56 22.85 6.58
CA ALA A 188 -18.73 22.52 5.17
C ALA A 188 -17.41 22.14 4.49
N LYS A 189 -17.50 21.42 3.37
CA LYS A 189 -16.40 21.21 2.41
C LYS A 189 -15.13 20.56 3.01
N GLY A 190 -15.26 19.84 4.13
CA GLY A 190 -14.14 19.19 4.82
C GLY A 190 -13.31 20.11 5.71
N GLU A 191 -13.74 21.36 5.97
CA GLU A 191 -12.98 22.32 6.79
C GLU A 191 -12.61 21.75 8.17
N GLY A 192 -11.33 21.89 8.54
CA GLY A 192 -10.78 21.43 9.81
C GLY A 192 -10.50 19.93 9.89
N VAL A 193 -10.64 19.19 8.79
CA VAL A 193 -10.28 17.77 8.72
C VAL A 193 -8.86 17.62 8.18
N LEU A 194 -7.98 16.97 8.96
CA LEU A 194 -6.62 16.65 8.57
C LEU A 194 -6.60 15.33 7.78
N VAL A 195 -6.15 15.38 6.53
CA VAL A 195 -5.96 14.22 5.66
C VAL A 195 -4.47 13.97 5.48
N PHE A 196 -3.97 12.91 6.07
CA PHE A 196 -2.57 12.51 5.94
C PHE A 196 -2.38 11.59 4.74
N GLN A 197 -1.30 11.83 3.99
CA GLN A 197 -1.03 11.16 2.74
C GLN A 197 0.41 10.64 2.68
N PRO A 198 0.68 9.40 3.12
CA PRO A 198 1.94 8.71 2.81
C PRO A 198 2.05 8.47 1.29
N ASP A 199 2.98 9.19 0.62
CA ASP A 199 3.16 9.18 -0.83
C ASP A 199 4.59 9.65 -1.18
N THR A 200 4.80 10.18 -2.40
CA THR A 200 6.10 10.68 -2.88
C THR A 200 6.44 12.09 -2.38
N GLY A 201 5.55 12.72 -1.63
CA GLY A 201 5.64 14.14 -1.24
C GLY A 201 4.81 15.04 -2.16
N VAL A 202 4.96 16.36 -2.00
CA VAL A 202 4.21 17.37 -2.76
C VAL A 202 5.16 18.42 -3.31
N ALA A 203 5.03 18.74 -4.59
CA ALA A 203 5.71 19.85 -5.25
C ALA A 203 4.75 21.03 -5.43
N ASP A 204 5.30 22.24 -5.57
CA ASP A 204 4.50 23.45 -5.77
C ASP A 204 3.60 23.35 -6.98
N HIS A 205 2.33 23.68 -6.82
CA HIS A 205 1.34 23.70 -7.90
C HIS A 205 0.21 24.68 -7.61
N VAL A 206 -0.29 25.39 -8.63
CA VAL A 206 -1.37 26.40 -8.46
C VAL A 206 -2.68 25.84 -7.91
N GLU A 207 -2.93 24.53 -8.08
CA GLU A 207 -4.10 23.85 -7.54
C GLU A 207 -3.96 23.49 -6.05
N LEU A 208 -2.76 23.62 -5.47
CA LEU A 208 -2.43 23.37 -4.06
C LEU A 208 -1.88 24.64 -3.42
N GLU A 209 -2.75 25.61 -3.15
CA GLU A 209 -2.36 26.91 -2.60
C GLU A 209 -1.84 26.82 -1.15
N PRO A 210 -1.07 27.85 -0.72
CA PRO A 210 -0.70 28.01 0.69
C PRO A 210 -1.94 27.99 1.60
N GLY A 211 -1.89 27.15 2.66
CA GLY A 211 -2.99 26.96 3.60
C GLY A 211 -3.83 25.71 3.35
N MET A 212 -3.76 25.11 2.16
CA MET A 212 -4.37 23.80 1.89
C MET A 212 -3.46 22.65 2.34
N VAL A 213 -2.16 22.88 2.38
CA VAL A 213 -1.13 21.94 2.79
C VAL A 213 -0.50 22.39 4.11
N ASP A 214 -0.57 21.58 5.14
CA ASP A 214 0.11 21.83 6.41
C ASP A 214 1.57 21.37 6.34
N LEU A 215 2.46 22.31 6.06
CA LEU A 215 3.90 22.04 5.99
C LEU A 215 4.55 21.88 7.37
N ASN A 216 3.89 22.28 8.47
CA ASN A 216 4.43 22.10 9.83
C ASN A 216 4.31 20.65 10.30
N LEU A 217 3.23 19.97 9.88
CA LEU A 217 3.00 18.55 10.14
C LEU A 217 3.58 17.65 9.04
N ALA A 218 3.96 18.19 7.89
CA ALA A 218 4.56 17.44 6.80
C ALA A 218 5.94 16.88 7.20
N TYR A 219 6.24 15.64 6.77
CA TYR A 219 7.49 14.97 7.10
C TYR A 219 8.04 14.12 5.95
N ASP A 220 9.35 14.18 5.75
CA ASP A 220 10.10 13.36 4.78
C ASP A 220 10.79 12.20 5.50
N PHE A 221 10.17 11.02 5.46
CA PHE A 221 10.69 9.78 6.05
C PHE A 221 11.84 9.16 5.25
N ILE A 222 12.08 9.61 4.01
CA ILE A 222 13.22 9.16 3.22
C ILE A 222 14.50 9.82 3.71
N ASN A 223 14.41 11.11 4.08
CA ASN A 223 15.54 11.90 4.53
C ASN A 223 15.49 12.27 6.03
N ASN A 224 14.53 11.76 6.77
CA ASN A 224 14.30 12.00 8.20
C ASN A 224 14.31 13.50 8.55
N LYS A 225 13.48 14.30 7.89
CA LYS A 225 13.40 15.75 8.09
C LYS A 225 11.98 16.29 7.98
N LYS A 226 11.75 17.45 8.58
CA LYS A 226 10.51 18.20 8.43
C LYS A 226 10.29 18.65 6.99
N GLY A 227 9.01 18.75 6.61
CA GLY A 227 8.57 19.02 5.25
C GLY A 227 8.51 17.73 4.40
N ALA A 228 7.72 17.75 3.35
CA ALA A 228 7.53 16.60 2.45
C ALA A 228 7.59 17.07 0.98
N ALA A 229 8.56 17.92 0.67
CA ALA A 229 8.77 18.36 -0.72
C ALA A 229 9.16 17.16 -1.60
N ASP A 230 8.48 17.00 -2.73
CA ASP A 230 8.86 16.06 -3.77
C ASP A 230 10.01 16.67 -4.59
N PRO A 231 11.24 16.09 -4.57
CA PRO A 231 12.39 16.67 -5.26
C PRO A 231 12.32 16.52 -6.79
N MET A 232 11.43 15.66 -7.31
CA MET A 232 11.17 15.47 -8.74
C MET A 232 12.34 14.90 -9.59
N ASP A 233 13.51 14.63 -9.00
CA ASP A 233 14.77 14.27 -9.69
C ASP A 233 15.20 12.81 -9.45
N TYR A 234 14.27 11.92 -9.22
CA TYR A 234 14.53 10.51 -8.93
C TYR A 234 13.76 9.57 -9.90
N SER A 235 14.15 8.32 -9.91
CA SER A 235 13.41 7.25 -10.60
C SER A 235 12.26 6.74 -9.73
N GLY A 236 11.08 6.52 -10.32
CA GLY A 236 9.88 6.09 -9.62
C GLY A 236 8.67 6.87 -10.10
N ASN A 237 7.94 7.47 -9.17
CA ASN A 237 6.74 8.23 -9.47
C ASN A 237 6.83 9.70 -8.98
N PRO A 238 7.79 10.51 -9.48
CA PRO A 238 7.89 11.92 -9.10
C PRO A 238 6.59 12.67 -9.49
N GLY A 239 6.10 13.52 -8.58
CA GLY A 239 4.87 14.28 -8.76
C GLY A 239 3.58 13.53 -8.45
N HIS A 240 3.63 12.21 -8.17
CA HIS A 240 2.44 11.42 -7.89
C HIS A 240 1.67 11.95 -6.67
N GLY A 241 2.36 12.20 -5.55
CA GLY A 241 1.73 12.76 -4.36
C GLY A 241 1.11 14.15 -4.58
N THR A 242 1.68 14.98 -5.46
CA THR A 242 1.06 16.25 -5.88
C THR A 242 -0.26 16.02 -6.60
N GLY A 243 -0.28 15.07 -7.53
CA GLY A 243 -1.47 14.71 -8.28
C GLY A 243 -2.59 14.21 -7.37
N THR A 244 -2.31 13.24 -6.51
CA THR A 244 -3.30 12.66 -5.59
C THR A 244 -3.76 13.65 -4.52
N SER A 245 -2.87 14.51 -4.00
CA SER A 245 -3.23 15.62 -3.11
C SER A 245 -4.26 16.56 -3.73
N SER A 246 -4.08 16.92 -5.00
CA SER A 246 -5.01 17.82 -5.69
C SER A 246 -6.41 17.22 -5.88
N VAL A 247 -6.49 15.91 -6.02
CA VAL A 247 -7.77 15.19 -6.12
C VAL A 247 -8.51 15.18 -4.77
N VAL A 248 -7.79 15.11 -3.65
CA VAL A 248 -8.38 15.23 -2.32
C VAL A 248 -8.93 16.65 -2.08
N ALA A 249 -8.09 17.70 -2.27
CA ALA A 249 -8.37 19.02 -1.73
C ALA A 249 -7.87 20.18 -2.61
N SER A 250 -7.88 20.06 -3.95
CA SER A 250 -7.72 21.25 -4.79
C SER A 250 -8.84 22.25 -4.53
N ARG A 251 -8.50 23.56 -4.58
CA ARG A 251 -9.45 24.64 -4.28
C ARG A 251 -10.68 24.63 -5.20
N GLU A 252 -11.81 25.05 -4.66
CA GLU A 252 -13.07 25.14 -5.40
C GLU A 252 -12.98 26.08 -6.62
N SER A 253 -12.19 27.16 -6.52
CA SER A 253 -11.99 28.16 -7.60
C SER A 253 -10.90 27.76 -8.60
N GLY A 254 -10.23 26.61 -8.43
CA GLY A 254 -9.21 26.12 -9.34
C GLY A 254 -9.76 25.66 -10.69
N LYS A 255 -8.86 25.32 -11.63
CA LYS A 255 -9.22 24.73 -12.91
C LYS A 255 -9.84 23.34 -12.70
N ILE A 256 -9.25 22.56 -11.80
CA ILE A 256 -9.83 21.34 -11.23
C ILE A 256 -10.39 21.66 -9.83
N ALA A 257 -11.02 20.69 -9.20
CA ALA A 257 -11.40 20.80 -7.80
C ALA A 257 -11.16 19.47 -7.11
N GLY A 258 -10.66 19.50 -5.86
CA GLY A 258 -10.61 18.33 -5.01
C GLY A 258 -11.99 18.00 -4.43
N ALA A 259 -12.20 16.75 -3.98
CA ALA A 259 -13.48 16.36 -3.43
C ALA A 259 -13.85 17.14 -2.14
N ALA A 260 -12.85 17.53 -1.34
CA ALA A 260 -13.02 18.31 -0.10
C ALA A 260 -12.13 19.58 -0.09
N PRO A 261 -12.54 20.66 -0.78
CA PRO A 261 -11.67 21.81 -1.06
C PRO A 261 -11.25 22.65 0.17
N LEU A 262 -11.80 22.39 1.35
CA LEU A 262 -11.41 23.04 2.61
C LEU A 262 -10.78 22.06 3.62
N ALA A 263 -10.55 20.80 3.23
CA ALA A 263 -9.75 19.88 4.04
C ALA A 263 -8.26 20.30 4.03
N THR A 264 -7.55 19.99 5.10
CA THR A 264 -6.11 20.26 5.20
C THR A 264 -5.31 18.98 4.89
N LEU A 265 -4.48 19.06 3.87
CA LEU A 265 -3.57 17.98 3.49
C LEU A 265 -2.31 18.00 4.34
N VAL A 266 -1.87 16.84 4.79
CA VAL A 266 -0.58 16.65 5.45
C VAL A 266 0.22 15.61 4.66
N PRO A 267 1.07 16.04 3.72
CA PRO A 267 1.87 15.12 2.93
C PRO A 267 2.97 14.49 3.78
N LEU A 268 3.16 13.18 3.59
CA LEU A 268 4.25 12.42 4.21
C LEU A 268 5.05 11.76 3.08
N ARG A 269 6.29 12.21 2.87
CA ARG A 269 7.16 11.61 1.86
C ARG A 269 7.74 10.30 2.39
N ALA A 270 7.06 9.18 2.10
CA ALA A 270 7.41 7.85 2.59
C ALA A 270 8.00 6.94 1.51
N VAL A 271 7.71 7.22 0.23
CA VAL A 271 8.12 6.37 -0.90
C VAL A 271 8.66 7.20 -2.06
N THR A 272 9.46 6.57 -2.93
CA THR A 272 9.86 7.10 -4.25
C THR A 272 9.08 6.42 -5.38
N SER A 273 8.47 5.27 -5.11
CA SER A 273 7.62 4.52 -6.03
C SER A 273 6.35 4.09 -5.31
N VAL A 274 5.21 4.15 -5.98
CA VAL A 274 3.92 3.69 -5.44
C VAL A 274 3.74 2.18 -5.54
N ILE A 275 4.66 1.48 -6.21
CA ILE A 275 4.80 0.02 -6.12
C ILE A 275 5.76 -0.25 -4.97
N VAL A 276 5.25 -0.77 -3.85
CA VAL A 276 5.98 -0.85 -2.59
C VAL A 276 6.22 -2.30 -2.19
N PHE A 277 7.48 -2.66 -2.05
CA PHE A 277 7.91 -3.92 -1.48
C PHE A 277 8.48 -3.74 -0.06
N ASP A 278 8.79 -2.52 0.31
CA ASP A 278 9.32 -2.12 1.62
C ASP A 278 8.31 -1.18 2.28
N HIS A 279 7.58 -1.70 3.24
CA HIS A 279 6.53 -0.97 3.95
C HIS A 279 6.97 -0.37 5.30
N GLY A 280 8.22 -0.55 5.73
CA GLY A 280 8.69 -0.07 7.03
C GLY A 280 8.48 1.44 7.22
N ARG A 281 8.90 2.25 6.23
CA ARG A 281 8.67 3.70 6.25
C ARG A 281 7.20 4.08 6.19
N VAL A 282 6.40 3.35 5.42
CA VAL A 282 4.95 3.61 5.34
C VAL A 282 4.28 3.31 6.67
N ALA A 283 4.69 2.22 7.36
CA ALA A 283 4.20 1.89 8.70
C ALA A 283 4.49 3.01 9.70
N VAL A 284 5.72 3.56 9.67
CA VAL A 284 6.11 4.68 10.55
C VAL A 284 5.39 5.96 10.16
N ALA A 285 5.14 6.22 8.87
CA ALA A 285 4.34 7.36 8.42
C ALA A 285 2.88 7.28 8.89
N VAL A 286 2.27 6.08 8.90
CA VAL A 286 0.93 5.85 9.46
C VAL A 286 0.92 6.09 10.97
N GLU A 287 1.92 5.59 11.69
CA GLU A 287 2.06 5.83 13.13
C GLU A 287 2.29 7.33 13.45
N TYR A 288 3.07 8.02 12.64
CA TYR A 288 3.22 9.47 12.74
C TYR A 288 1.89 10.20 12.54
N ALA A 289 1.13 9.84 11.50
CA ALA A 289 -0.19 10.42 11.23
C ALA A 289 -1.14 10.21 12.42
N ARG A 290 -1.13 9.00 13.01
CA ARG A 290 -1.91 8.66 14.20
C ARG A 290 -1.61 9.58 15.38
N ARG A 291 -0.32 9.84 15.65
CA ARG A 291 0.13 10.72 16.76
C ARG A 291 -0.12 12.20 16.50
N ASN A 292 -0.26 12.62 15.25
CA ASN A 292 -0.39 14.01 14.87
C ASN A 292 -1.82 14.42 14.46
N GLY A 293 -2.82 13.68 14.92
CA GLY A 293 -4.22 14.10 14.85
C GLY A 293 -4.89 13.85 13.50
N ALA A 294 -4.40 12.91 12.70
CA ALA A 294 -5.06 12.47 11.48
C ALA A 294 -6.55 12.15 11.73
N ARG A 295 -7.38 12.46 10.75
CA ARG A 295 -8.78 12.03 10.68
C ARG A 295 -9.00 11.06 9.54
N VAL A 296 -8.21 11.21 8.47
CA VAL A 296 -8.18 10.34 7.31
C VAL A 296 -6.71 10.06 6.96
N ILE A 297 -6.40 8.83 6.67
CA ILE A 297 -5.12 8.40 6.06
C ILE A 297 -5.46 7.79 4.71
N THR A 298 -4.91 8.36 3.64
CA THR A 298 -5.10 7.88 2.27
C THR A 298 -3.78 7.37 1.70
N MET A 299 -3.79 6.13 1.21
CA MET A 299 -2.60 5.48 0.66
C MET A 299 -2.81 5.15 -0.82
N SER A 300 -2.31 6.03 -1.69
CA SER A 300 -2.32 5.85 -3.14
C SER A 300 -1.13 5.00 -3.60
N LEU A 301 -0.85 3.94 -2.90
CA LEU A 301 0.29 3.04 -3.09
C LEU A 301 -0.11 1.59 -2.77
N GLY A 302 0.69 0.63 -3.22
CA GLY A 302 0.43 -0.76 -2.89
C GLY A 302 1.53 -1.71 -3.31
N GLY A 303 1.51 -2.91 -2.74
CA GLY A 303 2.50 -3.93 -3.00
C GLY A 303 2.34 -5.17 -2.12
N ALA A 304 3.42 -5.61 -1.45
CA ALA A 304 3.45 -6.82 -0.66
C ALA A 304 2.82 -6.65 0.74
N PHE A 305 2.56 -7.76 1.43
CA PHE A 305 2.13 -7.78 2.83
C PHE A 305 3.25 -7.27 3.75
N SER A 306 2.87 -6.55 4.81
CA SER A 306 3.76 -6.18 5.91
C SER A 306 3.02 -6.21 7.25
N SER A 307 3.56 -6.95 8.21
CA SER A 307 3.04 -7.02 9.58
C SER A 307 3.17 -5.67 10.30
N ALA A 308 4.27 -4.94 10.06
CA ALA A 308 4.49 -3.64 10.64
C ALA A 308 3.46 -2.62 10.15
N LEU A 309 3.19 -2.56 8.83
CA LEU A 309 2.17 -1.66 8.26
C LEU A 309 0.77 -2.04 8.75
N HIS A 310 0.43 -3.32 8.78
CA HIS A 310 -0.85 -3.80 9.29
C HIS A 310 -1.08 -3.36 10.75
N THR A 311 -0.07 -3.51 11.59
CA THR A 311 -0.13 -3.10 13.00
C THR A 311 -0.36 -1.58 13.15
N ALA A 312 0.36 -0.76 12.37
CA ALA A 312 0.19 0.69 12.37
C ALA A 312 -1.23 1.11 11.94
N ILE A 313 -1.75 0.49 10.88
CA ILE A 313 -3.10 0.73 10.34
C ILE A 313 -4.16 0.42 11.40
N ARG A 314 -4.07 -0.74 12.04
CA ARG A 314 -5.02 -1.14 13.10
C ARG A 314 -5.00 -0.18 14.28
N GLY A 315 -3.81 0.27 14.69
CA GLY A 315 -3.69 1.30 15.72
C GLY A 315 -4.38 2.61 15.32
N ALA A 316 -4.25 3.03 14.06
CA ALA A 316 -4.90 4.22 13.55
C ALA A 316 -6.43 4.08 13.52
N ILE A 317 -6.95 2.94 13.05
CA ILE A 317 -8.41 2.65 13.01
C ILE A 317 -9.00 2.61 14.42
N HIS A 318 -8.30 1.94 15.36
CA HIS A 318 -8.70 1.90 16.76
C HIS A 318 -8.83 3.30 17.38
N ASP A 319 -7.94 4.23 17.02
CA ASP A 319 -7.98 5.62 17.50
C ASP A 319 -9.05 6.48 16.79
N GLY A 320 -9.82 5.86 15.89
CA GLY A 320 -10.95 6.48 15.18
C GLY A 320 -10.53 7.30 13.96
N ILE A 321 -9.45 6.89 13.29
CA ILE A 321 -8.99 7.43 12.02
C ILE A 321 -9.55 6.55 10.89
N ILE A 322 -10.01 7.16 9.80
CA ILE A 322 -10.42 6.44 8.60
C ILE A 322 -9.19 6.17 7.73
N VAL A 323 -8.93 4.90 7.43
CA VAL A 323 -7.78 4.45 6.65
C VAL A 323 -8.25 3.77 5.38
N MET A 324 -7.72 4.21 4.24
CA MET A 324 -8.09 3.66 2.94
C MET A 324 -6.89 3.53 2.01
N ALA A 325 -6.99 2.61 1.05
CA ALA A 325 -5.93 2.36 0.09
C ALA A 325 -6.46 2.03 -1.30
N ALA A 326 -5.62 2.30 -2.30
CA ALA A 326 -5.87 1.97 -3.69
C ALA A 326 -5.87 0.44 -3.90
N ALA A 327 -6.89 -0.09 -4.58
CA ALA A 327 -6.99 -1.54 -4.84
C ALA A 327 -5.79 -2.08 -5.63
N GLY A 328 -5.10 -1.23 -6.37
CA GLY A 328 -3.96 -1.57 -7.21
C GLY A 328 -4.27 -1.46 -8.70
N ASN A 329 -3.21 -1.48 -9.51
CA ASN A 329 -3.31 -1.30 -10.94
C ASN A 329 -2.62 -2.46 -11.68
N CYS A 330 -3.30 -3.05 -12.67
CA CYS A 330 -2.70 -3.94 -13.67
C CYS A 330 -2.11 -5.28 -13.16
N VAL A 331 -2.37 -5.67 -11.92
CA VAL A 331 -1.89 -6.96 -11.38
C VAL A 331 -3.00 -8.01 -11.20
N GLY A 332 -4.26 -7.61 -11.42
CA GLY A 332 -5.41 -8.52 -11.51
C GLY A 332 -5.94 -9.04 -10.16
N PHE A 333 -5.43 -8.56 -9.04
CA PHE A 333 -5.96 -8.79 -7.70
C PHE A 333 -5.68 -7.57 -6.80
N VAL A 334 -6.43 -7.42 -5.71
CA VAL A 334 -6.24 -6.31 -4.76
C VAL A 334 -4.91 -6.49 -4.03
N VAL A 335 -4.09 -5.41 -3.98
CA VAL A 335 -2.76 -5.41 -3.35
C VAL A 335 -2.82 -4.86 -1.92
N TRP A 336 -1.80 -5.14 -1.09
CA TRP A 336 -1.69 -4.49 0.22
C TRP A 336 -1.21 -3.04 0.08
N PRO A 337 -1.71 -2.13 0.96
CA PRO A 337 -2.51 -2.39 2.15
C PRO A 337 -4.03 -2.49 1.91
N ALA A 338 -4.55 -2.25 0.71
CA ALA A 338 -5.99 -2.36 0.44
C ALA A 338 -6.55 -3.77 0.71
N ARG A 339 -5.72 -4.79 0.63
CA ARG A 339 -6.12 -6.18 0.87
C ARG A 339 -6.24 -6.56 2.35
N TYR A 340 -5.88 -5.71 3.31
CA TYR A 340 -6.21 -5.97 4.72
C TYR A 340 -7.71 -5.79 4.93
N ASP A 341 -8.34 -6.74 5.63
CA ASP A 341 -9.80 -6.76 5.82
C ASP A 341 -10.36 -5.47 6.47
N GLU A 342 -9.54 -4.78 7.25
CA GLU A 342 -9.93 -3.54 7.93
C GLU A 342 -9.74 -2.26 7.10
N VAL A 343 -9.00 -2.32 5.98
CA VAL A 343 -8.69 -1.15 5.15
C VAL A 343 -9.75 -0.97 4.07
N ILE A 344 -10.22 0.27 3.90
CA ILE A 344 -11.17 0.57 2.82
C ILE A 344 -10.45 0.45 1.47
N ALA A 345 -10.75 -0.61 0.73
CA ALA A 345 -10.21 -0.86 -0.60
C ALA A 345 -11.03 -0.16 -1.68
N VAL A 346 -10.37 0.68 -2.48
CA VAL A 346 -11.05 1.50 -3.49
C VAL A 346 -10.63 1.11 -4.91
N ALA A 347 -11.60 0.65 -5.73
CA ALA A 347 -11.41 0.33 -7.14
C ALA A 347 -11.69 1.55 -8.06
N GLY A 348 -11.27 1.43 -9.33
CA GLY A 348 -11.37 2.50 -10.32
C GLY A 348 -12.49 2.31 -11.34
N TYR A 349 -13.23 3.38 -11.63
CA TYR A 349 -14.27 3.47 -12.65
C TYR A 349 -14.01 4.62 -13.62
N ASN A 350 -14.61 4.57 -14.83
CA ASN A 350 -14.45 5.62 -15.84
C ASN A 350 -15.68 6.54 -15.94
N ILE A 351 -15.57 7.56 -16.77
CA ILE A 351 -16.62 8.56 -16.97
C ILE A 351 -17.93 7.95 -17.51
N ASN A 352 -17.87 6.80 -18.17
CA ASN A 352 -19.01 6.11 -18.79
C ASN A 352 -19.63 5.03 -17.88
N ASP A 353 -19.37 5.08 -16.57
CA ASP A 353 -19.89 4.13 -15.59
C ASP A 353 -19.48 2.66 -15.83
N ARG A 354 -18.25 2.47 -16.29
CA ARG A 354 -17.66 1.15 -16.49
C ARG A 354 -16.38 1.00 -15.67
N PRO A 355 -16.02 -0.22 -15.26
CA PRO A 355 -14.72 -0.45 -14.64
C PRO A 355 -13.60 0.12 -15.51
N TRP A 356 -12.66 0.82 -14.86
CA TRP A 356 -11.43 1.17 -15.54
C TRP A 356 -10.63 -0.11 -15.81
N ILE A 357 -10.15 -0.28 -17.05
CA ILE A 357 -9.49 -1.51 -17.51
C ILE A 357 -8.26 -1.89 -16.68
N GLY A 358 -7.58 -0.90 -16.11
CA GLY A 358 -6.40 -1.11 -15.27
C GLY A 358 -6.71 -1.37 -13.80
N SER A 359 -7.97 -1.26 -13.36
CA SER A 359 -8.31 -1.43 -11.95
C SER A 359 -8.13 -2.86 -11.49
N CYS A 360 -7.37 -3.05 -10.39
CA CYS A 360 -7.50 -4.29 -9.63
C CYS A 360 -8.91 -4.39 -9.02
N HIS A 361 -9.37 -5.61 -8.85
CA HIS A 361 -10.73 -5.94 -8.46
C HIS A 361 -10.75 -7.27 -7.69
N GLY A 362 -11.84 -7.56 -7.01
CA GLY A 362 -12.02 -8.76 -6.20
C GLY A 362 -12.96 -8.52 -5.03
N ASN A 363 -13.20 -9.56 -4.26
CA ASN A 363 -14.11 -9.53 -3.10
C ASN A 363 -13.62 -8.58 -1.97
N GLU A 364 -12.35 -8.19 -2.01
CA GLU A 364 -11.75 -7.27 -1.03
C GLU A 364 -12.08 -5.79 -1.31
N VAL A 365 -12.66 -5.48 -2.49
CA VAL A 365 -13.04 -4.11 -2.82
C VAL A 365 -14.29 -3.72 -2.04
N ASP A 366 -14.23 -2.61 -1.30
CA ASP A 366 -15.36 -2.05 -0.55
C ASP A 366 -16.24 -1.15 -1.39
N ILE A 367 -15.59 -0.28 -2.19
CA ILE A 367 -16.25 0.79 -2.92
C ILE A 367 -15.48 1.15 -4.20
N THR A 368 -16.15 1.81 -5.10
CA THR A 368 -15.58 2.26 -6.38
C THR A 368 -15.76 3.77 -6.55
N ALA A 369 -14.74 4.41 -7.15
CA ALA A 369 -14.75 5.83 -7.50
C ALA A 369 -14.08 6.05 -8.87
N PRO A 370 -14.17 7.24 -9.49
CA PRO A 370 -13.42 7.55 -10.71
C PRO A 370 -11.93 7.25 -10.59
N GLY A 371 -11.37 6.50 -11.56
CA GLY A 371 -9.96 6.08 -11.60
C GLY A 371 -9.33 6.17 -12.97
N GLU A 372 -10.08 6.55 -14.02
CA GLU A 372 -9.60 6.73 -15.38
C GLU A 372 -9.69 8.21 -15.76
N PHE A 373 -8.58 8.83 -16.17
CA PHE A 373 -8.50 10.24 -16.54
C PHE A 373 -9.09 11.21 -15.51
N VAL A 374 -8.83 10.97 -14.24
CA VAL A 374 -9.24 11.85 -13.16
C VAL A 374 -8.46 13.16 -13.24
N PRO A 375 -9.14 14.33 -13.37
CA PRO A 375 -8.46 15.62 -13.45
C PRO A 375 -7.62 15.88 -12.21
N ARG A 376 -6.32 16.14 -12.41
CA ARG A 376 -5.34 16.32 -11.34
C ARG A 376 -4.28 17.36 -11.67
N ALA A 377 -3.64 17.91 -10.64
CA ALA A 377 -2.40 18.65 -10.80
C ALA A 377 -1.31 17.73 -11.37
N ASN A 378 -0.62 18.19 -12.42
CA ASN A 378 0.40 17.41 -13.08
C ASN A 378 1.77 18.06 -12.90
N ARG A 379 2.60 17.45 -12.06
CA ARG A 379 4.00 17.84 -11.81
C ARG A 379 4.90 16.68 -12.19
N ALA A 380 5.16 16.53 -13.47
CA ALA A 380 6.06 15.50 -13.96
C ALA A 380 7.31 16.14 -14.60
N PRO A 381 8.49 15.56 -14.41
CA PRO A 381 9.74 16.08 -15.00
C PRO A 381 9.68 16.21 -16.53
N GLN A 382 8.91 15.34 -17.19
CA GLN A 382 8.75 15.31 -18.63
C GLN A 382 8.09 16.58 -19.20
N ASN A 383 7.22 17.21 -18.43
CA ASN A 383 6.49 18.44 -18.82
C ASN A 383 7.26 19.71 -18.42
N GLY A 384 8.57 19.61 -18.20
CA GLY A 384 9.38 20.72 -17.70
C GLY A 384 9.04 21.13 -16.27
N GLY A 385 8.23 20.30 -15.56
CA GLY A 385 7.85 20.55 -14.17
C GLY A 385 6.92 21.75 -14.00
N SER A 386 6.05 22.05 -14.98
CA SER A 386 5.15 23.20 -14.93
C SER A 386 4.22 23.16 -13.70
N PRO A 387 4.20 24.23 -12.87
CA PRO A 387 3.33 24.27 -11.68
C PRO A 387 1.87 24.60 -12.00
N ILE A 388 1.50 24.67 -13.27
CA ILE A 388 0.13 25.03 -13.74
C ILE A 388 -0.53 23.95 -14.58
N ASP A 389 0.17 22.86 -14.87
CA ASP A 389 -0.34 21.81 -15.75
C ASP A 389 -1.40 20.96 -15.04
N VAL A 390 -2.46 20.66 -15.79
CA VAL A 390 -3.57 19.81 -15.37
C VAL A 390 -3.84 18.79 -16.45
N HIS A 391 -3.82 17.50 -16.09
CA HIS A 391 -4.14 16.38 -16.97
C HIS A 391 -4.98 15.33 -16.25
N GLY A 392 -5.62 14.44 -17.00
CA GLY A 392 -6.27 13.26 -16.47
C GLY A 392 -5.25 12.23 -15.98
N GLY A 393 -5.37 11.80 -14.74
CA GLY A 393 -4.60 10.71 -14.16
C GLY A 393 -5.36 9.39 -14.27
N GLN A 394 -4.65 8.30 -14.55
CA GLN A 394 -5.21 6.96 -14.51
C GLN A 394 -4.62 6.19 -13.33
N GLY A 395 -5.47 5.54 -12.54
CA GLY A 395 -5.07 4.75 -11.37
C GLY A 395 -6.13 4.71 -10.29
N THR A 396 -6.21 3.59 -9.57
CA THR A 396 -6.97 3.47 -8.32
C THR A 396 -6.44 4.45 -7.26
N SER A 397 -5.23 4.99 -7.44
CA SER A 397 -4.67 6.10 -6.67
C SER A 397 -5.58 7.33 -6.64
N PHE A 398 -6.20 7.68 -7.77
CA PHE A 398 -7.11 8.81 -7.84
C PHE A 398 -8.50 8.48 -7.29
N ALA A 399 -8.93 7.23 -7.45
CA ALA A 399 -10.18 6.74 -6.86
C ALA A 399 -10.14 6.81 -5.32
N VAL A 400 -9.05 6.34 -4.70
CA VAL A 400 -8.89 6.42 -3.24
C VAL A 400 -8.75 7.86 -2.76
N ALA A 401 -8.08 8.74 -3.53
CA ALA A 401 -7.97 10.16 -3.20
C ALA A 401 -9.34 10.88 -3.20
N LEU A 402 -10.20 10.60 -4.19
CA LEU A 402 -11.59 11.08 -4.19
C LEU A 402 -12.36 10.58 -2.97
N THR A 403 -12.20 9.30 -2.63
CA THR A 403 -12.85 8.69 -1.46
C THR A 403 -12.38 9.33 -0.16
N ALA A 404 -11.09 9.65 -0.04
CA ALA A 404 -10.53 10.37 1.11
C ALA A 404 -11.13 11.77 1.27
N GLY A 405 -11.32 12.48 0.16
CA GLY A 405 -12.04 13.75 0.17
C GLY A 405 -13.49 13.59 0.63
N VAL A 406 -14.20 12.54 0.20
CA VAL A 406 -15.57 12.26 0.67
C VAL A 406 -15.59 11.91 2.16
N ALA A 407 -14.61 11.19 2.67
CA ALA A 407 -14.47 10.95 4.11
C ALA A 407 -14.25 12.26 4.88
N ALA A 408 -13.44 13.18 4.33
CA ALA A 408 -13.25 14.51 4.90
C ALA A 408 -14.54 15.35 4.87
N LEU A 409 -15.33 15.27 3.79
CA LEU A 409 -16.67 15.90 3.73
C LEU A 409 -17.59 15.36 4.82
N TRP A 410 -17.63 14.05 5.01
CA TRP A 410 -18.48 13.39 5.99
C TRP A 410 -18.09 13.79 7.43
N ILE A 411 -16.79 13.71 7.77
CA ILE A 411 -16.28 14.12 9.09
C ILE A 411 -16.55 15.61 9.33
N GLY A 412 -16.28 16.46 8.33
CA GLY A 412 -16.56 17.88 8.40
C GLY A 412 -18.05 18.14 8.63
N HIS A 413 -18.93 17.56 7.82
CA HIS A 413 -20.37 17.78 7.86
C HIS A 413 -21.01 17.45 9.21
N PHE A 414 -20.67 16.33 9.83
CA PHE A 414 -21.25 15.88 11.10
C PHE A 414 -20.45 16.33 12.33
N GLY A 415 -19.16 16.58 12.18
CA GLY A 415 -18.21 16.81 13.27
C GLY A 415 -17.82 15.52 13.99
N ILE A 416 -16.50 15.29 14.19
CA ILE A 416 -15.98 14.03 14.76
C ILE A 416 -16.57 13.69 16.14
N THR A 417 -16.85 14.70 16.98
CA THR A 417 -17.46 14.48 18.30
C THR A 417 -18.87 13.92 18.19
N THR A 418 -19.66 14.39 17.23
CA THR A 418 -21.03 13.91 16.98
C THR A 418 -20.98 12.48 16.43
N ILE A 419 -20.05 12.21 15.48
CA ILE A 419 -19.85 10.87 14.93
C ILE A 419 -19.52 9.89 16.05
N ARG A 420 -18.51 10.18 16.89
CA ARG A 420 -18.11 9.29 18.00
C ARG A 420 -19.26 9.01 18.99
N LYS A 421 -20.13 9.98 19.25
CA LYS A 421 -21.31 9.79 20.11
C LYS A 421 -22.40 8.92 19.47
N SER A 422 -22.40 8.75 18.15
CA SER A 422 -23.37 7.93 17.42
C SER A 422 -22.93 6.47 17.23
N LEU A 423 -21.66 6.14 17.59
CA LEU A 423 -21.14 4.79 17.44
C LEU A 423 -21.77 3.83 18.47
N ARG A 424 -21.91 2.58 18.06
CA ARG A 424 -22.26 1.47 18.96
C ARG A 424 -21.05 1.07 19.81
N SER A 425 -21.31 0.28 20.83
CA SER A 425 -20.23 -0.37 21.58
C SER A 425 -19.39 -1.23 20.64
N GLY A 426 -18.06 -1.07 20.67
CA GLY A 426 -17.12 -1.79 19.81
C GLY A 426 -16.99 -1.28 18.36
N GLU A 427 -17.89 -0.40 17.91
CA GLU A 427 -17.84 0.16 16.54
C GLU A 427 -16.79 1.28 16.41
N THR A 428 -15.97 1.23 15.38
CA THR A 428 -15.03 2.31 15.06
C THR A 428 -15.67 3.39 14.17
N VAL A 429 -15.01 4.55 14.05
CA VAL A 429 -15.41 5.60 13.10
C VAL A 429 -15.38 5.07 11.66
N GLN A 430 -14.39 4.21 11.35
CA GLN A 430 -14.23 3.59 10.05
C GLN A 430 -15.39 2.63 9.73
N ASP A 431 -15.76 1.75 10.66
CA ASP A 431 -16.86 0.81 10.45
C ASP A 431 -18.15 1.56 10.11
N ARG A 432 -18.44 2.64 10.87
CA ARG A 432 -19.61 3.50 10.59
C ARG A 432 -19.51 4.16 9.22
N PHE A 433 -18.33 4.69 8.86
CA PHE A 433 -18.15 5.35 7.57
C PHE A 433 -18.33 4.38 6.41
N VAL A 434 -17.68 3.20 6.47
CA VAL A 434 -17.77 2.17 5.43
C VAL A 434 -19.21 1.69 5.25
N ALA A 435 -19.90 1.37 6.33
CA ALA A 435 -21.29 0.91 6.26
C ALA A 435 -22.20 1.95 5.57
N LEU A 436 -22.08 3.23 5.94
CA LEU A 436 -22.85 4.30 5.33
C LEU A 436 -22.45 4.56 3.88
N LEU A 437 -21.13 4.50 3.58
CA LEU A 437 -20.62 4.68 2.22
C LEU A 437 -21.15 3.60 1.28
N GLN A 438 -21.16 2.35 1.72
CA GLN A 438 -21.69 1.21 0.96
C GLN A 438 -23.21 1.30 0.78
N GLU A 439 -23.98 1.59 1.84
CA GLU A 439 -25.43 1.72 1.81
C GLU A 439 -25.90 2.85 0.88
N THR A 440 -25.16 3.95 0.81
CA THR A 440 -25.53 5.13 0.03
C THR A 440 -24.95 5.15 -1.38
N SER A 441 -24.12 4.18 -1.74
CA SER A 441 -23.53 4.03 -3.07
C SER A 441 -24.63 3.78 -4.13
N TRP A 442 -24.28 3.93 -5.39
CA TRP A 442 -25.20 3.62 -6.48
C TRP A 442 -24.53 2.67 -7.47
N GLN A 443 -25.33 1.86 -8.15
CA GLN A 443 -24.87 0.85 -9.08
C GLN A 443 -25.38 1.15 -10.48
N PRO A 444 -24.51 1.32 -11.49
CA PRO A 444 -24.94 1.36 -12.87
C PRO A 444 -25.42 -0.01 -13.34
N PRO A 445 -26.21 -0.08 -14.44
CA PRO A 445 -26.66 -1.34 -14.99
C PRO A 445 -25.51 -2.29 -15.30
N GLY A 446 -25.59 -3.53 -14.79
CA GLY A 446 -24.55 -4.56 -14.97
C GLY A 446 -23.34 -4.40 -14.07
N PHE A 447 -23.45 -3.64 -12.98
CA PHE A 447 -22.39 -3.52 -11.98
C PHE A 447 -22.15 -4.85 -11.26
N ASP A 448 -20.88 -5.28 -11.19
CA ASP A 448 -20.49 -6.51 -10.52
C ASP A 448 -20.00 -6.21 -9.09
N THR A 449 -20.89 -6.40 -8.13
CA THR A 449 -20.60 -6.16 -6.70
C THR A 449 -19.55 -7.12 -6.12
N SER A 450 -19.36 -8.30 -6.71
CA SER A 450 -18.35 -9.26 -6.26
C SER A 450 -16.92 -8.85 -6.66
N GLN A 451 -16.79 -7.89 -7.59
CA GLN A 451 -15.50 -7.44 -8.10
C GLN A 451 -15.18 -5.99 -7.72
N PHE A 452 -16.22 -5.15 -7.61
CA PHE A 452 -16.05 -3.70 -7.48
C PHE A 452 -16.71 -3.13 -6.23
N GLY A 453 -17.03 -3.97 -5.25
CA GLY A 453 -17.63 -3.57 -3.97
C GLY A 453 -19.09 -3.13 -4.09
N ALA A 454 -19.56 -2.33 -3.15
CA ALA A 454 -20.98 -2.00 -3.02
C ALA A 454 -21.52 -1.11 -4.17
N GLY A 455 -20.68 -0.34 -4.84
CA GLY A 455 -21.11 0.58 -5.90
C GLY A 455 -20.18 1.76 -6.07
N ILE A 456 -20.66 2.79 -6.77
CA ILE A 456 -19.95 4.06 -6.98
C ILE A 456 -20.41 5.04 -5.89
N ILE A 457 -19.48 5.83 -5.37
CA ILE A 457 -19.72 6.83 -4.31
C ILE A 457 -20.76 7.87 -4.73
N ASP A 458 -21.69 8.21 -3.80
CA ASP A 458 -22.60 9.34 -3.88
C ASP A 458 -22.50 10.20 -2.61
N ALA A 459 -21.69 11.26 -2.66
CA ALA A 459 -21.44 12.12 -1.51
C ALA A 459 -22.70 12.82 -1.00
N VAL A 460 -23.66 13.15 -1.86
CA VAL A 460 -24.92 13.78 -1.44
C VAL A 460 -25.78 12.81 -0.67
N LYS A 461 -25.94 11.57 -1.16
CA LYS A 461 -26.70 10.55 -0.42
C LYS A 461 -26.04 10.25 0.93
N LEU A 462 -24.73 10.12 0.98
CA LEU A 462 -23.97 9.89 2.22
C LEU A 462 -24.23 10.98 3.26
N LEU A 463 -24.11 12.27 2.89
CA LEU A 463 -24.32 13.38 3.83
C LEU A 463 -25.79 13.55 4.24
N LYS A 464 -26.74 13.23 3.36
CA LYS A 464 -28.18 13.27 3.65
C LYS A 464 -28.69 12.10 4.48
N HIS A 465 -27.99 10.95 4.42
CA HIS A 465 -28.42 9.74 5.14
C HIS A 465 -28.47 9.95 6.67
N GLY A 466 -27.53 10.72 7.21
CA GLY A 466 -27.45 10.96 8.66
C GLY A 466 -26.61 9.90 9.39
N LEU A 467 -26.56 10.02 10.72
CA LEU A 467 -25.81 9.11 11.60
C LEU A 467 -26.74 8.17 12.38
N GLN A 468 -27.92 7.85 11.85
CA GLN A 468 -28.91 7.02 12.57
C GLN A 468 -28.26 5.70 13.01
N PRO A 469 -28.33 5.34 14.30
CA PRO A 469 -27.93 4.00 14.73
C PRO A 469 -28.92 2.99 14.16
N GLN A 470 -28.47 2.00 13.41
CA GLN A 470 -29.31 0.84 13.12
C GLN A 470 -29.73 0.19 14.44
N ALA A 471 -30.92 -0.46 14.47
CA ALA A 471 -31.39 -1.20 15.65
C ALA A 471 -30.31 -2.21 16.11
N ALA A 472 -30.08 -2.27 17.42
CA ALA A 472 -29.04 -3.11 18.01
C ALA A 472 -29.30 -4.58 17.72
N GLU A 473 -28.38 -5.26 17.03
CA GLU A 473 -28.23 -6.71 17.14
C GLU A 473 -27.33 -7.03 18.35
N PRO A 474 -27.51 -8.19 19.00
CA PRO A 474 -26.80 -8.50 20.24
C PRO A 474 -25.29 -8.70 19.97
N GLU A 475 -24.50 -8.09 20.85
CA GLU A 475 -23.05 -8.10 20.91
C GLU A 475 -22.42 -9.49 20.82
N MET A 476 -21.55 -9.70 19.85
CA MET A 476 -20.43 -10.61 20.03
C MET A 476 -19.16 -9.76 20.28
N VAL A 477 -18.69 -9.78 21.51
CA VAL A 477 -17.42 -9.19 21.89
C VAL A 477 -16.30 -10.07 21.30
N ALA A 478 -15.65 -9.57 20.25
CA ALA A 478 -14.46 -10.24 19.73
C ALA A 478 -13.28 -9.97 20.67
N GLU A 479 -12.70 -11.02 21.21
CA GLU A 479 -11.49 -10.95 22.03
C GLU A 479 -10.28 -10.53 21.19
N PRO A 480 -9.29 -9.79 21.75
CA PRO A 480 -8.12 -9.28 21.01
C PRO A 480 -7.27 -10.34 20.30
N GLU A 481 -7.34 -11.60 20.68
CA GLU A 481 -6.58 -12.69 20.06
C GLU A 481 -7.10 -13.16 18.70
N MET A 482 -8.38 -12.92 18.35
CA MET A 482 -8.92 -13.29 17.02
C MET A 482 -8.38 -12.44 15.88
N VAL A 483 -7.76 -11.33 16.16
CA VAL A 483 -7.33 -10.33 15.20
C VAL A 483 -6.11 -10.76 14.36
N PHE A 484 -5.27 -11.66 14.86
CA PHE A 484 -4.13 -12.17 14.08
C PHE A 484 -4.48 -13.29 13.11
N ALA A 485 -5.55 -14.02 13.36
CA ALA A 485 -6.02 -15.07 12.43
C ALA A 485 -6.53 -14.45 11.11
N ASP A 486 -7.15 -13.26 11.17
CA ASP A 486 -7.73 -12.60 9.99
C ASP A 486 -6.68 -11.98 9.06
N SER A 487 -5.54 -11.47 9.59
CA SER A 487 -4.46 -10.94 8.75
C SER A 487 -3.89 -11.96 7.77
N LEU A 488 -3.90 -13.23 8.13
CA LEU A 488 -3.47 -14.33 7.28
C LEU A 488 -4.52 -14.77 6.27
N ARG A 489 -5.79 -14.43 6.48
CA ARG A 489 -6.87 -14.70 5.54
C ARG A 489 -6.58 -14.05 4.19
N SER A 490 -6.18 -12.79 4.19
CA SER A 490 -5.86 -12.05 2.97
C SER A 490 -4.72 -12.69 2.17
N VAL A 491 -3.68 -13.22 2.83
CA VAL A 491 -2.58 -13.96 2.16
C VAL A 491 -3.08 -15.29 1.61
N ARG A 492 -3.88 -16.04 2.38
CA ARG A 492 -4.43 -17.33 1.95
C ARG A 492 -5.35 -17.18 0.73
N THR A 493 -6.22 -16.18 0.73
CA THR A 493 -7.11 -15.89 -0.41
C THR A 493 -6.30 -15.58 -1.66
N MET A 494 -5.25 -14.78 -1.56
CA MET A 494 -4.35 -14.49 -2.68
C MET A 494 -3.68 -15.76 -3.23
N LEU A 495 -3.20 -16.64 -2.35
CA LEU A 495 -2.57 -17.89 -2.77
C LEU A 495 -3.57 -18.83 -3.49
N ALA A 496 -4.83 -18.84 -3.06
CA ALA A 496 -5.90 -19.57 -3.73
C ALA A 496 -6.17 -19.07 -5.16
N GLU A 497 -6.09 -17.75 -5.37
CA GLU A 497 -6.21 -17.13 -6.70
C GLU A 497 -5.05 -17.49 -7.64
N LEU A 498 -3.86 -17.74 -7.10
CA LEU A 498 -2.68 -18.14 -7.89
C LEU A 498 -2.68 -19.60 -8.29
N ALA A 499 -3.26 -20.49 -7.49
CA ALA A 499 -3.28 -21.93 -7.71
C ALA A 499 -4.71 -22.50 -7.62
N PRO A 500 -5.59 -22.20 -8.61
CA PRO A 500 -7.00 -22.61 -8.57
C PRO A 500 -7.24 -24.11 -8.45
N SER A 501 -6.31 -24.95 -8.91
CA SER A 501 -6.38 -26.42 -8.81
C SER A 501 -6.24 -26.95 -7.37
N SER A 502 -5.82 -26.09 -6.44
CA SER A 502 -5.71 -26.41 -5.01
C SER A 502 -6.89 -25.90 -4.17
N MET A 503 -7.95 -25.36 -4.81
CA MET A 503 -9.09 -24.74 -4.10
C MET A 503 -9.81 -25.70 -3.13
N GLU A 504 -9.85 -27.00 -3.39
CA GLU A 504 -10.41 -27.98 -2.43
C GLU A 504 -9.58 -28.09 -1.14
N ALA A 505 -8.26 -27.91 -1.24
CA ALA A 505 -7.36 -27.88 -0.08
C ALA A 505 -7.36 -26.53 0.67
N VAL A 506 -7.77 -25.44 0.02
CA VAL A 506 -7.87 -24.10 0.61
C VAL A 506 -9.22 -23.86 1.29
N ALA A 507 -10.27 -24.61 0.89
CA ALA A 507 -11.59 -24.57 1.56
C ALA A 507 -11.51 -25.08 3.02
N ASP A 508 -10.50 -25.88 3.37
CA ASP A 508 -10.14 -26.15 4.76
C ASP A 508 -9.25 -25.02 5.29
N ALA A 509 -9.88 -23.93 5.73
CA ALA A 509 -9.21 -22.73 6.25
C ALA A 509 -8.32 -23.00 7.49
N SER A 510 -8.39 -24.22 8.06
CA SER A 510 -7.50 -24.71 9.11
C SER A 510 -6.16 -25.26 8.58
N ALA A 511 -6.05 -25.55 7.27
CA ALA A 511 -4.90 -26.22 6.65
C ALA A 511 -3.86 -25.27 6.01
N GLY A 512 -3.75 -24.03 6.47
CA GLY A 512 -2.57 -23.21 6.18
C GLY A 512 -1.33 -23.85 6.81
N PRO A 513 -0.10 -23.67 6.26
CA PRO A 513 1.09 -24.17 6.92
C PRO A 513 1.14 -23.67 8.37
N PRO A 514 1.47 -24.53 9.34
CA PRO A 514 1.75 -24.06 10.68
C PRO A 514 2.79 -22.93 10.57
N ASN A 515 2.56 -21.78 11.19
CA ASN A 515 3.37 -20.55 11.08
C ASN A 515 3.19 -19.70 9.79
N SER A 516 2.03 -19.71 9.13
CA SER A 516 1.75 -18.86 7.97
C SER A 516 2.08 -17.35 8.20
N ARG A 517 2.00 -16.85 9.44
CA ARG A 517 2.41 -15.48 9.81
C ARG A 517 3.89 -15.21 9.51
N ARG A 518 4.77 -16.16 9.82
CA ARG A 518 6.22 -16.06 9.60
C ARG A 518 6.57 -15.85 8.13
N TYR A 519 5.81 -16.47 7.23
CA TYR A 519 6.10 -16.50 5.80
C TYR A 519 5.23 -15.52 4.97
N ALA A 520 4.32 -14.79 5.59
CA ALA A 520 3.34 -13.95 4.91
C ALA A 520 3.98 -12.91 3.97
N ALA A 521 5.05 -12.27 4.40
CA ALA A 521 5.79 -11.29 3.62
C ALA A 521 6.42 -11.95 2.38
N GLU A 522 7.14 -13.05 2.52
CA GLU A 522 7.76 -13.76 1.41
C GLU A 522 6.71 -14.29 0.41
N LEU A 523 5.66 -14.94 0.91
CA LEU A 523 4.57 -15.45 0.08
C LEU A 523 3.93 -14.36 -0.77
N SER A 524 3.67 -13.20 -0.19
CA SER A 524 3.08 -12.07 -0.91
C SER A 524 4.03 -11.47 -1.94
N HIS A 525 5.34 -11.39 -1.65
CA HIS A 525 6.37 -10.96 -2.59
C HIS A 525 6.44 -11.88 -3.80
N LEU A 526 6.55 -13.19 -3.57
CA LEU A 526 6.61 -14.18 -4.64
C LEU A 526 5.36 -14.15 -5.52
N ALA A 527 4.18 -14.03 -4.90
CA ALA A 527 2.92 -13.93 -5.62
C ALA A 527 2.83 -12.71 -6.52
N LEU A 528 3.23 -11.53 -6.01
CA LEU A 528 3.27 -10.29 -6.80
C LEU A 528 4.23 -10.40 -7.98
N LEU A 529 5.43 -10.93 -7.77
CA LEU A 529 6.41 -11.13 -8.83
C LEU A 529 5.90 -12.09 -9.90
N LYS A 530 5.25 -13.19 -9.49
CA LYS A 530 4.67 -14.16 -10.41
C LYS A 530 3.54 -13.55 -11.25
N ARG A 531 2.61 -12.83 -10.64
CA ARG A 531 1.51 -12.14 -11.34
C ARG A 531 2.04 -11.10 -12.31
N LYS A 532 3.02 -10.32 -11.91
CA LYS A 532 3.65 -9.33 -12.80
C LYS A 532 4.26 -9.99 -14.04
N LYS A 533 4.92 -11.14 -13.89
CA LYS A 533 5.40 -11.94 -15.04
C LYS A 533 4.28 -12.42 -15.95
N MET A 534 3.13 -12.82 -15.41
CA MET A 534 1.98 -13.32 -16.19
C MET A 534 1.25 -12.21 -16.95
N THR A 535 1.17 -11.01 -16.39
CA THR A 535 0.46 -9.87 -16.98
C THR A 535 1.32 -9.07 -17.96
N SER A 536 2.64 -9.10 -17.84
CA SER A 536 3.57 -8.42 -18.73
C SER A 536 3.88 -9.24 -19.98
N GLY A 537 2.88 -9.52 -20.82
CA GLY A 537 3.06 -10.26 -22.10
C GLY A 537 4.03 -9.63 -23.11
N VAL A 538 4.64 -8.46 -22.79
CA VAL A 538 5.76 -7.82 -23.50
C VAL A 538 6.73 -7.28 -22.45
N ALA A 539 8.00 -7.61 -22.57
CA ALA A 539 9.09 -7.29 -21.66
C ALA A 539 9.39 -5.78 -21.61
N LEU A 540 8.56 -4.99 -20.92
CA LEU A 540 8.83 -3.56 -20.65
C LEU A 540 9.68 -3.36 -19.38
N GLU A 541 9.70 -4.33 -18.48
CA GLU A 541 10.55 -4.33 -17.30
C GLU A 541 11.16 -5.73 -17.14
N ARG A 542 12.49 -5.80 -17.06
CA ARG A 542 13.11 -7.01 -16.57
C ARG A 542 12.89 -7.03 -15.06
N VAL A 543 12.25 -8.09 -14.55
CA VAL A 543 12.40 -8.42 -13.14
C VAL A 543 13.89 -8.59 -12.90
N ALA A 544 14.47 -7.69 -12.10
CA ALA A 544 15.92 -7.63 -11.93
C ALA A 544 16.46 -8.92 -11.29
N VAL A 545 15.63 -9.54 -10.45
CA VAL A 545 15.98 -10.72 -9.68
C VAL A 545 14.80 -11.71 -9.76
N ASP A 546 15.08 -12.89 -10.26
CA ASP A 546 14.21 -14.04 -10.11
C ASP A 546 14.50 -14.64 -8.74
N THR A 547 13.78 -14.19 -7.72
CA THR A 547 13.96 -14.67 -6.35
C THR A 547 13.14 -15.94 -6.18
N PRO A 548 13.74 -17.11 -6.05
CA PRO A 548 13.02 -18.33 -5.75
C PRO A 548 12.55 -18.29 -4.27
N PRO A 549 11.58 -19.16 -3.90
CA PRO A 549 11.23 -19.35 -2.49
C PRO A 549 12.48 -19.69 -1.67
N SER A 550 12.61 -19.12 -0.46
CA SER A 550 13.72 -19.42 0.44
C SER A 550 13.79 -20.93 0.79
N GLU A 551 14.99 -21.42 1.14
CA GLU A 551 15.17 -22.81 1.58
C GLU A 551 14.23 -23.17 2.75
N THR A 552 14.07 -22.22 3.69
CA THR A 552 13.19 -22.38 4.84
C THR A 552 11.72 -22.51 4.40
N LEU A 553 11.22 -21.66 3.49
CA LEU A 553 9.85 -21.75 2.99
C LEU A 553 9.64 -23.02 2.17
N GLN A 554 10.58 -23.42 1.30
CA GLN A 554 10.49 -24.66 0.52
C GLN A 554 10.36 -25.89 1.42
N ARG A 555 11.17 -25.97 2.47
CA ARG A 555 11.11 -27.06 3.45
C ARG A 555 9.77 -27.10 4.17
N GLU A 556 9.27 -25.97 4.61
CA GLU A 556 7.97 -25.85 5.30
C GLU A 556 6.82 -26.29 4.39
N LEU A 557 6.77 -25.80 3.15
CA LEU A 557 5.73 -26.19 2.19
C LEU A 557 5.79 -27.68 1.84
N THR A 558 7.00 -28.23 1.72
CA THR A 558 7.19 -29.67 1.45
C THR A 558 6.72 -30.51 2.64
N GLN A 559 7.07 -30.14 3.87
CA GLN A 559 6.63 -30.84 5.09
C GLN A 559 5.11 -30.75 5.30
N ALA A 560 4.51 -29.61 4.91
CA ALA A 560 3.06 -29.43 4.93
C ALA A 560 2.33 -30.14 3.77
N GLY A 561 3.04 -30.82 2.86
CA GLY A 561 2.45 -31.47 1.68
C GLY A 561 1.96 -30.48 0.60
N ARG A 562 2.41 -29.22 0.64
CA ARG A 562 1.98 -28.12 -0.26
C ARG A 562 2.94 -27.94 -1.44
N THR A 563 3.29 -29.07 -2.10
CA THR A 563 4.14 -29.05 -3.30
C THR A 563 3.47 -28.35 -4.50
N ASP A 564 2.14 -28.30 -4.54
CA ASP A 564 1.34 -27.53 -5.49
C ASP A 564 1.61 -26.03 -5.37
N LEU A 565 1.60 -25.49 -4.15
CA LEU A 565 1.89 -24.09 -3.88
C LEU A 565 3.35 -23.77 -4.14
N LEU A 566 4.27 -24.65 -3.77
CA LEU A 566 5.69 -24.50 -4.08
C LEU A 566 5.91 -24.38 -5.59
N ALA A 567 5.29 -25.26 -6.41
CA ALA A 567 5.38 -25.19 -7.86
C ALA A 567 4.75 -23.91 -8.45
N ALA A 568 3.68 -23.39 -7.85
CA ALA A 568 3.05 -22.15 -8.28
C ALA A 568 3.92 -20.91 -7.96
N LEU A 569 4.71 -20.94 -6.90
CA LEU A 569 5.59 -19.84 -6.46
C LEU A 569 7.00 -19.92 -7.07
N SER A 570 7.47 -21.08 -7.50
CA SER A 570 8.73 -21.27 -8.23
C SER A 570 8.55 -20.98 -9.72
#